data_25ba6abc9c2059a47894e6383b3ce61b
#
_entry.id   25ba6abc9c2059a47894e6383b3ce61b
#
_cell.length_a   1.000
_cell.length_b   1.000
_cell.length_c   1.000
_cell.angle_alpha   90.00
_cell.angle_beta   90.00
_cell.angle_gamma   90.00
#
_symmetry.space_group_name_H-M   'P 1'
#
loop_
_entity.id
_entity.type
_entity.pdbx_description
1 polymer ?
#
loop_
_entity_poly.entity_id
_entity_poly.type
_entity_poly.pdbx_seq_one_letter_code
_entity_poly.pdbx_strand_id
1 'polypeptide(L)'
;MAWLYILILLLLAAGLVGAYRVLGTPSRLASRDYNIVLADVATSVERAAGRLRQALDGDPGKLEDEAAASRKIFQTGYYQTLRLRPTTGPDPGAAARAELGRACEAYDWASRMIASESLHNPLILAAARQLLDAGDAALKQAALELPPVLSTPAESTAP
;
A
#
# COMPACT_ATOMS: atom_id res chain seq x y z
N MET A 1 5.52 7.89 46.49
CA MET A 1 5.84 8.47 45.14
C MET A 1 6.29 7.39 44.16
N ALA A 2 7.22 6.45 44.50
CA ALA A 2 7.69 5.41 43.56
C ALA A 2 6.57 4.49 43.02
N TRP A 3 5.56 4.16 43.78
CA TRP A 3 4.42 3.34 43.34
C TRP A 3 3.62 3.95 42.19
N LEU A 4 3.50 5.26 42.17
CA LEU A 4 2.79 5.98 41.09
C LEU A 4 3.50 5.83 39.73
N TYR A 5 4.84 5.91 39.75
CA TYR A 5 5.65 5.70 38.53
C TYR A 5 5.57 4.27 38.02
N ILE A 6 5.54 3.27 38.91
CA ILE A 6 5.39 1.88 38.53
C ILE A 6 4.01 1.64 37.89
N LEU A 7 2.95 2.22 38.45
CA LEU A 7 1.60 2.10 37.92
C LEU A 7 1.45 2.74 36.52
N ILE A 8 2.05 3.92 36.33
CA ILE A 8 2.06 4.60 35.02
C ILE A 8 2.83 3.77 34.00
N LEU A 9 3.97 3.20 34.38
CA LEU A 9 4.79 2.39 33.47
C LEU A 9 4.05 1.10 33.07
N LEU A 10 3.34 0.47 33.99
CA LEU A 10 2.51 -0.72 33.71
C LEU A 10 1.33 -0.37 32.77
N LEU A 11 0.67 0.76 32.99
CA LEU A 11 -0.41 1.22 32.11
C LEU A 11 0.09 1.54 30.70
N LEU A 12 1.26 2.17 30.58
CA LEU A 12 1.90 2.44 29.29
C LEU A 12 2.30 1.14 28.58
N ALA A 13 2.89 0.19 29.30
CA ALA A 13 3.25 -1.12 28.75
C ALA A 13 2.01 -1.90 28.30
N ALA A 14 0.95 -1.93 29.11
CA ALA A 14 -0.32 -2.57 28.76
C ALA A 14 -0.99 -1.90 27.55
N GLY A 15 -0.96 -0.58 27.48
CA GLY A 15 -1.45 0.19 26.33
C GLY A 15 -0.66 -0.10 25.05
N LEU A 16 0.67 -0.18 25.17
CA LEU A 16 1.56 -0.51 24.04
C LEU A 16 1.31 -1.94 23.53
N VAL A 17 1.18 -2.91 24.44
CA VAL A 17 0.86 -4.31 24.10
C VAL A 17 -0.53 -4.42 23.48
N GLY A 18 -1.51 -3.69 24.02
CA GLY A 18 -2.87 -3.63 23.46
C GLY A 18 -2.87 -3.04 22.04
N ALA A 19 -2.20 -1.90 21.84
CA ALA A 19 -2.04 -1.27 20.54
C ALA A 19 -1.31 -2.19 19.56
N TYR A 20 -0.23 -2.85 19.98
CA TYR A 20 0.50 -3.80 19.14
C TYR A 20 -0.37 -5.00 18.75
N ARG A 21 -1.20 -5.54 19.66
CA ARG A 21 -2.13 -6.62 19.32
C ARG A 21 -3.22 -6.20 18.36
N VAL A 22 -3.78 -5.01 18.52
CA VAL A 22 -4.84 -4.51 17.62
C VAL A 22 -4.29 -4.12 16.24
N LEU A 23 -3.14 -3.44 16.20
CA LEU A 23 -2.50 -3.03 14.95
C LEU A 23 -1.76 -4.16 14.23
N GLY A 24 -1.26 -5.14 14.99
CA GLY A 24 -0.50 -6.28 14.47
C GLY A 24 -1.34 -7.49 14.08
N THR A 25 -2.65 -7.54 14.41
CA THR A 25 -3.50 -8.66 14.02
C THR A 25 -3.75 -8.65 12.51
N PRO A 26 -3.38 -9.73 11.80
CA PRO A 26 -3.67 -9.82 10.38
C PRO A 26 -5.19 -9.82 10.14
N SER A 27 -5.63 -9.03 9.15
CA SER A 27 -7.02 -9.08 8.67
C SER A 27 -7.20 -10.36 7.86
N ARG A 28 -7.94 -11.31 8.44
CA ARG A 28 -8.24 -12.58 7.79
C ARG A 28 -9.55 -12.47 7.01
N LEU A 29 -9.48 -12.66 5.72
CA LEU A 29 -10.62 -12.59 4.81
C LEU A 29 -10.86 -13.94 4.15
N ALA A 30 -12.11 -14.23 3.80
CA ALA A 30 -12.42 -15.36 2.91
C ALA A 30 -11.63 -15.19 1.61
N SER A 31 -11.19 -16.29 0.99
CA SER A 31 -10.27 -16.25 -0.17
C SER A 31 -10.78 -15.36 -1.30
N ARG A 32 -12.10 -15.33 -1.53
CA ARG A 32 -12.72 -14.46 -2.54
C ARG A 32 -12.57 -12.99 -2.19
N ASP A 33 -12.94 -12.61 -0.96
CA ASP A 33 -12.89 -11.22 -0.50
C ASP A 33 -11.44 -10.73 -0.41
N TYR A 34 -10.53 -11.62 -0.02
CA TYR A 34 -9.09 -11.36 -0.01
C TYR A 34 -8.57 -10.95 -1.39
N ASN A 35 -8.93 -11.71 -2.44
CA ASN A 35 -8.50 -11.42 -3.81
C ASN A 35 -9.12 -10.11 -4.34
N ILE A 36 -10.39 -9.85 -4.03
CA ILE A 36 -11.06 -8.59 -4.40
C ILE A 36 -10.36 -7.40 -3.75
N VAL A 37 -10.12 -7.47 -2.44
CA VAL A 37 -9.46 -6.38 -1.71
C VAL A 37 -8.04 -6.15 -2.23
N LEU A 38 -7.30 -7.22 -2.53
CA LEU A 38 -5.95 -7.10 -3.07
C LEU A 38 -5.94 -6.43 -4.46
N ALA A 39 -6.90 -6.79 -5.32
CA ALA A 39 -7.09 -6.16 -6.63
C ALA A 39 -7.50 -4.67 -6.50
N ASP A 40 -8.36 -4.34 -5.55
CA ASP A 40 -8.77 -2.95 -5.29
C ASP A 40 -7.60 -2.10 -4.80
N VAL A 41 -6.74 -2.65 -3.94
CA VAL A 41 -5.52 -1.99 -3.49
C VAL A 41 -4.59 -1.73 -4.68
N ALA A 42 -4.35 -2.75 -5.52
CA ALA A 42 -3.53 -2.61 -6.72
C ALA A 42 -4.06 -1.50 -7.65
N THR A 43 -5.36 -1.50 -7.93
CA THR A 43 -6.01 -0.47 -8.77
C THR A 43 -5.89 0.94 -8.16
N SER A 44 -6.01 1.06 -6.84
CA SER A 44 -5.88 2.34 -6.15
C SER A 44 -4.45 2.88 -6.22
N VAL A 45 -3.46 1.99 -6.05
CA VAL A 45 -2.03 2.30 -6.16
C VAL A 45 -1.68 2.71 -7.59
N GLU A 46 -2.16 1.98 -8.59
CA GLU A 46 -1.97 2.28 -10.01
C GLU A 46 -2.48 3.69 -10.38
N ARG A 47 -3.71 4.01 -9.97
CA ARG A 47 -4.29 5.34 -10.21
C ARG A 47 -3.48 6.45 -9.54
N ALA A 48 -3.01 6.23 -8.31
CA ALA A 48 -2.19 7.20 -7.59
C ALA A 48 -0.83 7.40 -8.28
N ALA A 49 -0.19 6.32 -8.74
CA ALA A 49 1.05 6.39 -9.51
C ALA A 49 0.89 7.15 -10.83
N GLY A 50 -0.21 6.89 -11.55
CA GLY A 50 -0.56 7.61 -12.78
C GLY A 50 -0.72 9.11 -12.56
N ARG A 51 -1.45 9.53 -11.51
CA ARG A 51 -1.60 10.95 -11.17
C ARG A 51 -0.27 11.60 -10.80
N LEU A 52 0.56 10.91 -10.01
CA LEU A 52 1.88 11.41 -9.62
C LEU A 52 2.78 11.62 -10.83
N ARG A 53 2.78 10.70 -11.81
CA ARG A 53 3.51 10.88 -13.08
C ARG A 53 2.98 12.05 -13.90
N GLN A 54 1.67 12.14 -14.04
CA GLN A 54 1.05 13.25 -14.75
C GLN A 54 1.39 14.61 -14.13
N ALA A 55 1.43 14.69 -12.79
CA ALA A 55 1.84 15.91 -12.09
C ALA A 55 3.33 16.20 -12.29
N LEU A 56 4.18 15.18 -12.31
CA LEU A 56 5.63 15.32 -12.49
C LEU A 56 5.98 15.85 -13.89
N ASP A 57 5.20 15.48 -14.91
CA ASP A 57 5.39 15.91 -16.30
C ASP A 57 4.58 17.19 -16.65
N GLY A 58 3.73 17.66 -15.74
CA GLY A 58 2.78 18.76 -15.95
C GLY A 58 3.08 20.01 -15.14
N ASP A 59 2.15 20.40 -14.27
CA ASP A 59 2.17 21.65 -13.51
C ASP A 59 2.97 21.51 -12.20
N PRO A 60 4.14 22.18 -12.09
CA PRO A 60 4.94 22.14 -10.87
C PRO A 60 4.19 22.64 -9.61
N GLY A 61 3.20 23.54 -9.78
CA GLY A 61 2.44 24.10 -8.67
C GLY A 61 1.52 23.10 -7.96
N LYS A 62 1.17 21.98 -8.63
CA LYS A 62 0.34 20.91 -8.06
C LYS A 62 1.13 19.69 -7.61
N LEU A 63 2.42 19.68 -7.91
CA LEU A 63 3.25 18.50 -7.75
C LEU A 63 3.39 18.07 -6.27
N GLU A 64 3.59 19.03 -5.37
CA GLU A 64 3.75 18.76 -3.93
C GLU A 64 2.46 18.18 -3.33
N ASP A 65 1.31 18.79 -3.64
CA ASP A 65 0.00 18.33 -3.16
C ASP A 65 -0.32 16.92 -3.68
N GLU A 66 -0.08 16.66 -4.97
CA GLU A 66 -0.31 15.34 -5.55
C GLU A 66 0.67 14.29 -5.00
N ALA A 67 1.93 14.66 -4.78
CA ALA A 67 2.90 13.79 -4.14
C ALA A 67 2.48 13.43 -2.70
N ALA A 68 1.99 14.40 -1.93
CA ALA A 68 1.50 14.18 -0.58
C ALA A 68 0.22 13.31 -0.55
N ALA A 69 -0.71 13.55 -1.47
CA ALA A 69 -1.94 12.77 -1.59
C ALA A 69 -1.67 11.32 -2.02
N SER A 70 -0.85 11.14 -3.05
CA SER A 70 -0.46 9.82 -3.56
C SER A 70 0.31 9.02 -2.53
N ARG A 71 1.20 9.65 -1.76
CA ARG A 71 1.96 9.03 -0.68
C ARG A 71 1.06 8.36 0.35
N LYS A 72 -0.04 9.00 0.75
CA LYS A 72 -0.99 8.41 1.71
C LYS A 72 -1.59 7.10 1.17
N ILE A 73 -1.87 7.06 -0.13
CA ILE A 73 -2.40 5.86 -0.80
C ILE A 73 -1.33 4.76 -0.82
N PHE A 74 -0.08 5.07 -1.15
CA PHE A 74 1.02 4.10 -1.17
C PHE A 74 1.28 3.52 0.22
N GLN A 75 1.32 4.36 1.25
CA GLN A 75 1.47 3.92 2.64
C GLN A 75 0.31 3.02 3.08
N THR A 76 -0.93 3.41 2.78
CA THR A 76 -2.11 2.60 3.10
C THR A 76 -2.05 1.26 2.38
N GLY A 77 -1.72 1.25 1.08
CA GLY A 77 -1.53 0.04 0.28
C GLY A 77 -0.46 -0.87 0.88
N TYR A 78 0.69 -0.32 1.22
CA TYR A 78 1.76 -1.07 1.88
C TYR A 78 1.30 -1.73 3.19
N TYR A 79 0.65 -0.97 4.08
CA TYR A 79 0.12 -1.54 5.32
C TYR A 79 -0.92 -2.63 5.08
N GLN A 80 -1.74 -2.50 4.05
CA GLN A 80 -2.69 -3.55 3.67
C GLN A 80 -1.98 -4.82 3.21
N THR A 81 -0.92 -4.71 2.41
CA THR A 81 -0.12 -5.89 2.00
C THR A 81 0.50 -6.62 3.18
N LEU A 82 0.86 -5.91 4.26
CA LEU A 82 1.39 -6.52 5.47
C LEU A 82 0.31 -7.26 6.29
N ARG A 83 -0.93 -6.78 6.29
CA ARG A 83 -2.01 -7.25 7.17
C ARG A 83 -2.94 -8.27 6.53
N LEU A 84 -3.18 -8.16 5.23
CA LEU A 84 -4.10 -9.04 4.50
C LEU A 84 -3.59 -10.49 4.46
N ARG A 85 -4.46 -11.42 4.86
CA ARG A 85 -4.21 -12.87 4.81
C ARG A 85 -5.52 -13.60 4.51
N PRO A 86 -5.50 -14.72 3.79
CA PRO A 86 -6.66 -15.59 3.67
C PRO A 86 -6.97 -16.25 5.02
N THR A 87 -8.24 -16.57 5.27
CA THR A 87 -8.69 -17.19 6.52
C THR A 87 -8.23 -18.63 6.62
N THR A 88 -8.21 -19.36 5.51
CA THR A 88 -7.94 -20.81 5.44
C THR A 88 -7.10 -21.15 4.22
N GLY A 89 -6.28 -22.19 4.37
CA GLY A 89 -5.50 -22.77 3.27
C GLY A 89 -4.22 -22.01 2.90
N PRO A 90 -3.58 -22.41 1.79
CA PRO A 90 -2.43 -21.72 1.25
C PRO A 90 -2.84 -20.29 0.80
N ASP A 91 -1.89 -19.37 0.81
CA ASP A 91 -2.09 -17.99 0.35
C ASP A 91 -1.81 -17.88 -1.16
N PRO A 92 -2.83 -17.99 -2.02
CA PRO A 92 -2.64 -17.94 -3.48
C PRO A 92 -2.21 -16.55 -3.97
N GLY A 93 -2.45 -15.51 -3.18
CA GLY A 93 -2.07 -14.14 -3.48
C GLY A 93 -0.77 -13.70 -2.82
N ALA A 94 0.00 -14.62 -2.23
CA ALA A 94 1.23 -14.25 -1.50
C ALA A 94 2.26 -13.56 -2.41
N ALA A 95 2.45 -14.06 -3.63
CA ALA A 95 3.36 -13.47 -4.62
C ALA A 95 2.86 -12.09 -5.06
N ALA A 96 1.60 -11.97 -5.47
CA ALA A 96 0.98 -10.70 -5.85
C ALA A 96 1.08 -9.66 -4.72
N ARG A 97 0.83 -10.07 -3.48
CA ARG A 97 0.91 -9.21 -2.31
C ARG A 97 2.34 -8.73 -2.03
N ALA A 98 3.33 -9.59 -2.21
CA ALA A 98 4.73 -9.22 -2.04
C ALA A 98 5.17 -8.19 -3.10
N GLU A 99 4.79 -8.41 -4.35
CA GLU A 99 5.06 -7.47 -5.45
C GLU A 99 4.34 -6.13 -5.26
N LEU A 100 3.07 -6.17 -4.85
CA LEU A 100 2.30 -4.96 -4.54
C LEU A 100 2.93 -4.18 -3.38
N GLY A 101 3.46 -4.86 -2.37
CA GLY A 101 4.23 -4.24 -1.29
C GLY A 101 5.47 -3.52 -1.80
N ARG A 102 6.24 -4.17 -2.68
CA ARG A 102 7.42 -3.56 -3.33
C ARG A 102 7.06 -2.34 -4.17
N ALA A 103 5.96 -2.41 -4.93
CA ALA A 103 5.47 -1.29 -5.70
C ALA A 103 5.11 -0.10 -4.80
N CYS A 104 4.34 -0.33 -3.74
CA CYS A 104 3.96 0.71 -2.78
C CYS A 104 5.19 1.37 -2.13
N GLU A 105 6.20 0.58 -1.76
CA GLU A 105 7.43 1.10 -1.16
C GLU A 105 8.22 1.97 -2.14
N ALA A 106 8.39 1.51 -3.38
CA ALA A 106 9.08 2.27 -4.42
C ALA A 106 8.37 3.61 -4.70
N TYR A 107 7.04 3.60 -4.80
CA TYR A 107 6.25 4.81 -5.01
C TYR A 107 6.25 5.75 -3.79
N ASP A 108 6.25 5.23 -2.55
CA ASP A 108 6.36 6.07 -1.34
C ASP A 108 7.70 6.81 -1.34
N TRP A 109 8.81 6.13 -1.64
CA TRP A 109 10.12 6.78 -1.76
C TRP A 109 10.17 7.79 -2.90
N ALA A 110 9.64 7.46 -4.09
CA ALA A 110 9.56 8.40 -5.21
C ALA A 110 8.77 9.66 -4.82
N SER A 111 7.61 9.49 -4.16
CA SER A 111 6.78 10.62 -3.74
C SER A 111 7.47 11.53 -2.72
N ARG A 112 8.30 10.97 -1.82
CA ARG A 112 9.11 11.74 -0.87
C ARG A 112 10.18 12.57 -1.57
N MET A 113 10.86 11.99 -2.56
CA MET A 113 11.86 12.71 -3.35
C MET A 113 11.22 13.84 -4.15
N ILE A 114 10.05 13.59 -4.75
CA ILE A 114 9.28 14.56 -5.54
C ILE A 114 8.79 15.72 -4.67
N ALA A 115 8.32 15.45 -3.46
CA ALA A 115 7.87 16.46 -2.51
C ALA A 115 9.03 17.20 -1.80
N SER A 116 10.30 16.89 -2.10
CA SER A 116 11.44 17.53 -1.46
C SER A 116 11.84 18.82 -2.19
N GLU A 117 12.33 19.79 -1.44
CA GLU A 117 12.93 21.02 -2.00
C GLU A 117 14.12 20.72 -2.93
N SER A 118 14.68 19.53 -2.82
CA SER A 118 15.81 19.06 -3.65
C SER A 118 15.40 18.56 -5.03
N LEU A 119 14.14 18.61 -5.40
CA LEU A 119 13.64 18.12 -6.71
C LEU A 119 14.30 18.82 -7.91
N HIS A 120 14.78 20.07 -7.73
CA HIS A 120 15.52 20.80 -8.76
C HIS A 120 16.90 20.18 -9.08
N ASN A 121 17.40 19.30 -8.21
CA ASN A 121 18.61 18.54 -8.49
C ASN A 121 18.29 17.42 -9.52
N PRO A 122 18.96 17.42 -10.69
CA PRO A 122 18.68 16.43 -11.74
C PRO A 122 18.96 15.00 -11.31
N LEU A 123 19.85 14.77 -10.34
CA LEU A 123 20.12 13.44 -9.81
C LEU A 123 18.95 12.93 -8.94
N ILE A 124 18.35 13.81 -8.14
CA ILE A 124 17.16 13.47 -7.33
C ILE A 124 15.97 13.18 -8.24
N LEU A 125 15.76 14.00 -9.25
CA LEU A 125 14.70 13.77 -10.23
C LEU A 125 14.89 12.46 -10.98
N ALA A 126 16.12 12.14 -11.42
CA ALA A 126 16.42 10.88 -12.09
C ALA A 126 16.17 9.68 -11.16
N ALA A 127 16.58 9.76 -9.88
CA ALA A 127 16.35 8.72 -8.89
C ALA A 127 14.85 8.53 -8.60
N ALA A 128 14.08 9.62 -8.49
CA ALA A 128 12.62 9.55 -8.31
C ALA A 128 11.95 8.84 -9.51
N ARG A 129 12.35 9.16 -10.75
CA ARG A 129 11.85 8.48 -11.95
C ARG A 129 12.20 6.98 -11.97
N GLN A 130 13.42 6.62 -11.61
CA GLN A 130 13.81 5.21 -11.50
C GLN A 130 12.97 4.44 -10.48
N LEU A 131 12.65 5.07 -9.34
CA LEU A 131 11.77 4.46 -8.34
C LEU A 131 10.34 4.32 -8.85
N LEU A 132 9.81 5.29 -9.60
CA LEU A 132 8.51 5.16 -10.25
C LEU A 132 8.51 3.99 -11.24
N ASP A 133 9.56 3.84 -12.05
CA ASP A 133 9.68 2.75 -13.01
C ASP A 133 9.82 1.38 -12.31
N ALA A 134 10.56 1.32 -11.22
CA ALA A 134 10.65 0.11 -10.38
C ALA A 134 9.29 -0.25 -9.76
N GLY A 135 8.52 0.75 -9.32
CA GLY A 135 7.16 0.58 -8.83
C GLY A 135 6.22 0.03 -9.90
N ASP A 136 6.29 0.56 -11.13
CA ASP A 136 5.47 0.09 -12.26
C ASP A 136 5.81 -1.37 -12.63
N ALA A 137 7.10 -1.73 -12.63
CA ALA A 137 7.53 -3.10 -12.89
C ALA A 137 6.99 -4.08 -11.84
N ALA A 138 7.08 -3.71 -10.55
CA ALA A 138 6.55 -4.52 -9.45
C ALA A 138 5.02 -4.59 -9.50
N LEU A 139 4.33 -3.49 -9.80
CA LEU A 139 2.86 -3.48 -9.92
C LEU A 139 2.38 -4.36 -11.08
N LYS A 140 3.08 -4.30 -12.21
CA LYS A 140 2.80 -5.18 -13.36
C LYS A 140 3.01 -6.65 -13.00
N GLN A 141 4.06 -6.97 -12.26
CA GLN A 141 4.29 -8.33 -11.78
C GLN A 141 3.19 -8.76 -10.81
N ALA A 142 2.79 -7.87 -9.88
CA ALA A 142 1.67 -8.14 -8.98
C ALA A 142 0.37 -8.48 -9.75
N ALA A 143 0.08 -7.76 -10.83
CA ALA A 143 -1.10 -8.01 -11.66
C ALA A 143 -1.07 -9.37 -12.36
N LEU A 144 0.11 -9.87 -12.74
CA LEU A 144 0.27 -11.20 -13.33
C LEU A 144 0.07 -12.33 -12.31
N GLU A 145 0.41 -12.08 -11.06
CA GLU A 145 0.31 -13.03 -9.95
C GLU A 145 -1.05 -12.97 -9.23
N LEU A 146 -1.90 -11.98 -9.55
CA LEU A 146 -3.24 -11.89 -8.97
C LEU A 146 -4.10 -13.07 -9.47
N PRO A 147 -4.68 -13.83 -8.55
CA PRO A 147 -5.62 -14.88 -8.96
C PRO A 147 -6.80 -14.26 -9.72
N PRO A 148 -7.30 -14.90 -10.78
CA PRO A 148 -8.45 -14.39 -11.51
C PRO A 148 -9.63 -14.23 -10.55
N VAL A 149 -10.18 -13.03 -10.47
CA VAL A 149 -11.44 -12.79 -9.76
C VAL A 149 -12.53 -13.43 -10.59
N LEU A 150 -12.95 -14.64 -10.19
CA LEU A 150 -14.07 -15.32 -10.84
C LEU A 150 -15.30 -14.41 -10.72
N SER A 151 -15.61 -13.70 -11.79
CA SER A 151 -16.91 -13.05 -11.95
C SER A 151 -17.96 -14.15 -11.77
N THR A 152 -18.74 -14.06 -10.70
CA THR A 152 -19.91 -14.92 -10.52
C THR A 152 -20.76 -14.78 -11.78
N PRO A 153 -21.09 -15.86 -12.51
CA PRO A 153 -22.11 -15.76 -13.53
C PRO A 153 -23.35 -15.18 -12.84
N ALA A 154 -23.86 -14.08 -13.39
CA ALA A 154 -25.12 -13.52 -12.96
C ALA A 154 -26.11 -14.68 -12.84
N GLU A 155 -26.65 -14.84 -11.65
CA GLU A 155 -27.68 -15.81 -11.33
C GLU A 155 -28.77 -15.64 -12.39
N SER A 156 -28.79 -16.58 -13.33
CA SER A 156 -29.84 -16.67 -14.33
C SER A 156 -31.13 -16.94 -13.56
N THR A 157 -31.86 -15.87 -13.29
CA THR A 157 -33.25 -15.94 -12.91
C THR A 157 -33.99 -16.65 -14.05
N ALA A 158 -34.12 -17.93 -13.94
CA ALA A 158 -35.08 -18.71 -14.75
C ALA A 158 -36.51 -18.43 -14.25
N PRO A 159 -37.48 -18.32 -15.17
CA PRO A 159 -38.85 -17.93 -14.91
C PRO A 159 -39.65 -18.90 -14.07
#